data_d23eac4ef7a3ced08ac4cc6639e2ae9d
#
_entry.id   d23eac4ef7a3ced08ac4cc6639e2ae9d
#
_cell.length_a   1.000
_cell.length_b   1.000
_cell.length_c   1.000
_cell.angle_alpha   90.00
_cell.angle_beta   90.00
_cell.angle_gamma   90.00
#
_symmetry.space_group_name_H-M   'P 1'
#
loop_
_entity.id
_entity.type
_entity.pdbx_description
1 polymer ?
#
loop_
_entity_poly.entity_id
_entity_poly.type
_entity_poly.pdbx_seq_one_letter_code
_entity_poly.pdbx_strand_id
1 'polypeptide(L)'
;MTTVTSKDGTTIGYTRTGSGPAVVLVDGALCYRTSSPNDSLAEELAPRFTVYTYDRRGRGESGDTASYDVQREYEDLAAVIEAAGGSAHVYGISSGAALALGAANQGMPIERLAVYEAPFVVDDGRPPVPADIAERTKALVAAGKRGDAVALFMRRAANLPGPVVAMMRLMPFWRRLKAVAHTLPYDYAALGDDTGLGRPLPAYRFERIGSPTLVMAGGKSPQPMQSAMRELAGVVPGSVHRTLDGQTHVVKATALAPVLTEFLIGS
;
A
#
# COMPACT_ATOMS: atom_id res chain seq x y z
N MET A 1 12.19 -16.11 -13.17
CA MET A 1 12.07 -15.12 -12.09
C MET A 1 12.76 -13.86 -12.57
N THR A 2 12.06 -12.72 -12.55
CA THR A 2 12.64 -11.43 -12.92
C THR A 2 12.90 -10.62 -11.65
N THR A 3 14.10 -10.06 -11.52
CA THR A 3 14.49 -9.33 -10.31
C THR A 3 15.22 -8.06 -10.67
N VAL A 4 15.18 -7.07 -9.76
CA VAL A 4 16.06 -5.93 -9.73
C VAL A 4 16.82 -5.91 -8.42
N THR A 5 17.93 -5.20 -8.39
CA THR A 5 18.73 -4.99 -7.18
C THR A 5 18.46 -3.59 -6.64
N SER A 6 17.98 -3.52 -5.40
CA SER A 6 17.80 -2.27 -4.67
C SER A 6 19.16 -1.64 -4.34
N LYS A 7 19.16 -0.37 -3.96
CA LYS A 7 20.38 0.41 -3.68
C LYS A 7 21.25 -0.20 -2.57
N ASP A 8 20.64 -0.90 -1.62
CA ASP A 8 21.33 -1.60 -0.52
C ASP A 8 21.79 -3.02 -0.88
N GLY A 9 21.61 -3.45 -2.13
CA GLY A 9 21.92 -4.80 -2.60
C GLY A 9 20.79 -5.82 -2.43
N THR A 10 19.65 -5.44 -1.84
CA THR A 10 18.51 -6.34 -1.68
C THR A 10 17.90 -6.68 -3.05
N THR A 11 17.67 -7.97 -3.30
CA THR A 11 17.00 -8.45 -4.50
C THR A 11 15.49 -8.24 -4.37
N ILE A 12 14.86 -7.60 -5.34
CA ILE A 12 13.42 -7.37 -5.41
C ILE A 12 12.83 -8.14 -6.59
N GLY A 13 11.94 -9.08 -6.27
CA GLY A 13 11.23 -9.89 -7.25
C GLY A 13 10.07 -9.13 -7.86
N TYR A 14 9.94 -9.13 -9.20
CA TYR A 14 8.83 -8.48 -9.88
C TYR A 14 8.32 -9.29 -11.08
N THR A 15 7.13 -8.95 -11.54
CA THR A 15 6.50 -9.46 -12.76
C THR A 15 6.15 -8.29 -13.67
N ARG A 16 6.30 -8.49 -14.97
CA ARG A 16 5.92 -7.54 -16.00
C ARG A 16 4.87 -8.17 -16.91
N THR A 17 3.75 -7.48 -17.14
CA THR A 17 2.63 -7.97 -17.97
C THR A 17 2.11 -6.85 -18.87
N GLY A 18 1.69 -7.18 -20.08
CA GLY A 18 1.11 -6.22 -21.03
C GLY A 18 2.14 -5.38 -21.79
N SER A 19 1.65 -4.33 -22.45
CA SER A 19 2.45 -3.40 -23.26
C SER A 19 1.81 -2.00 -23.26
N GLY A 20 2.63 -0.96 -23.33
CA GLY A 20 2.22 0.44 -23.26
C GLY A 20 2.97 1.20 -22.18
N PRO A 21 2.48 2.38 -21.75
CA PRO A 21 3.08 3.14 -20.64
C PRO A 21 3.25 2.30 -19.39
N ALA A 22 4.33 2.53 -18.64
CA ALA A 22 4.63 1.76 -17.44
C ALA A 22 3.73 2.16 -16.28
N VAL A 23 3.20 1.17 -15.55
CA VAL A 23 2.53 1.37 -14.25
C VAL A 23 3.04 0.37 -13.23
N VAL A 24 3.44 0.86 -12.05
CA VAL A 24 3.89 0.04 -10.92
C VAL A 24 2.78 -0.05 -9.89
N LEU A 25 2.40 -1.27 -9.49
CA LEU A 25 1.39 -1.53 -8.47
C LEU A 25 2.06 -1.83 -7.13
N VAL A 26 1.74 -1.03 -6.10
CA VAL A 26 2.30 -1.14 -4.74
C VAL A 26 1.28 -1.76 -3.80
N ASP A 27 1.58 -2.95 -3.33
CA ASP A 27 0.71 -3.73 -2.46
C ASP A 27 0.63 -3.21 -1.03
N GLY A 28 -0.53 -3.45 -0.40
CA GLY A 28 -0.76 -3.21 1.02
C GLY A 28 -0.13 -4.24 1.95
N ALA A 29 -0.48 -4.15 3.22
CA ALA A 29 0.03 -5.04 4.27
C ALA A 29 -0.33 -6.50 4.01
N LEU A 30 0.61 -7.40 4.33
CA LEU A 30 0.45 -8.86 4.23
C LEU A 30 0.22 -9.39 2.80
N CYS A 31 0.32 -8.55 1.77
CA CYS A 31 0.18 -8.92 0.37
C CYS A 31 1.56 -9.12 -0.29
N TYR A 32 1.61 -10.02 -1.27
CA TYR A 32 2.73 -10.26 -2.16
C TYR A 32 2.20 -10.80 -3.49
N ARG A 33 2.94 -10.74 -4.58
CA ARG A 33 2.51 -10.97 -5.97
C ARG A 33 1.56 -12.15 -6.18
N THR A 34 1.81 -13.30 -5.58
CA THR A 34 0.95 -14.49 -5.72
C THR A 34 -0.17 -14.57 -4.70
N SER A 35 -0.41 -13.51 -3.93
CA SER A 35 -1.44 -13.41 -2.90
C SER A 35 -1.91 -11.96 -2.71
N SER A 36 -2.23 -11.30 -3.81
CA SER A 36 -2.60 -9.90 -3.86
C SER A 36 -3.83 -9.66 -4.75
N PRO A 37 -4.70 -8.70 -4.40
CA PRO A 37 -5.73 -8.21 -5.33
C PRO A 37 -5.14 -7.50 -6.56
N ASN A 38 -3.88 -7.07 -6.50
CA ASN A 38 -3.19 -6.43 -7.62
C ASN A 38 -2.91 -7.38 -8.79
N ASP A 39 -2.93 -8.71 -8.59
CA ASP A 39 -2.79 -9.68 -9.69
C ASP A 39 -3.93 -9.53 -10.70
N SER A 40 -5.18 -9.54 -10.23
CA SER A 40 -6.34 -9.31 -11.10
C SER A 40 -6.36 -7.90 -11.70
N LEU A 41 -5.88 -6.90 -10.97
CA LEU A 41 -5.77 -5.54 -11.48
C LEU A 41 -4.73 -5.44 -12.59
N ALA A 42 -3.61 -6.15 -12.47
CA ALA A 42 -2.58 -6.19 -13.51
C ALA A 42 -3.11 -6.79 -14.82
N GLU A 43 -3.92 -7.85 -14.72
CA GLU A 43 -4.59 -8.46 -15.90
C GLU A 43 -5.53 -7.47 -16.59
N GLU A 44 -6.33 -6.74 -15.84
CA GLU A 44 -7.28 -5.73 -16.36
C GLU A 44 -6.56 -4.51 -17.01
N LEU A 45 -5.40 -4.11 -16.50
CA LEU A 45 -4.63 -2.99 -17.04
C LEU A 45 -3.70 -3.38 -18.19
N ALA A 46 -3.28 -4.65 -18.29
CA ALA A 46 -2.33 -5.16 -19.28
C ALA A 46 -2.66 -4.86 -20.76
N PRO A 47 -3.95 -4.74 -21.18
CA PRO A 47 -4.29 -4.37 -22.54
C PRO A 47 -3.85 -2.95 -22.95
N ARG A 48 -3.55 -2.07 -21.98
CA ARG A 48 -3.21 -0.66 -22.23
C ARG A 48 -1.91 -0.19 -21.62
N PHE A 49 -1.36 -0.97 -20.68
CA PHE A 49 -0.18 -0.61 -19.90
C PHE A 49 0.82 -1.76 -19.83
N THR A 50 2.08 -1.41 -19.64
CA THR A 50 3.07 -2.35 -19.13
C THR A 50 3.00 -2.31 -17.61
N VAL A 51 2.40 -3.33 -17.01
CA VAL A 51 2.14 -3.39 -15.56
C VAL A 51 3.26 -4.12 -14.85
N TYR A 52 3.80 -3.49 -13.83
CA TYR A 52 4.81 -4.04 -12.93
C TYR A 52 4.19 -4.31 -11.56
N THR A 53 4.15 -5.57 -11.15
CA THR A 53 3.85 -5.97 -9.77
C THR A 53 5.15 -6.45 -9.12
N TYR A 54 5.39 -6.13 -7.87
CA TYR A 54 6.61 -6.55 -7.18
C TYR A 54 6.31 -7.00 -5.75
N ASP A 55 7.13 -7.89 -5.23
CA ASP A 55 7.10 -8.24 -3.83
C ASP A 55 7.85 -7.18 -3.03
N ARG A 56 7.18 -6.49 -2.12
CA ARG A 56 7.84 -5.60 -1.19
C ARG A 56 8.86 -6.39 -0.36
N ARG A 57 9.95 -5.76 0.10
CA ARG A 57 11.03 -6.46 0.85
C ARG A 57 10.49 -7.30 2.00
N GLY A 58 11.12 -8.45 2.24
CA GLY A 58 10.69 -9.44 3.23
C GLY A 58 9.48 -10.27 2.84
N ARG A 59 8.94 -10.11 1.62
CA ARG A 59 7.74 -10.82 1.13
C ARG A 59 8.03 -11.58 -0.14
N GLY A 60 7.28 -12.66 -0.37
CA GLY A 60 7.32 -13.44 -1.60
C GLY A 60 8.73 -13.88 -1.97
N GLU A 61 9.20 -13.43 -3.12
CA GLU A 61 10.51 -13.75 -3.68
C GLU A 61 11.56 -12.65 -3.48
N SER A 62 11.19 -11.55 -2.82
CA SER A 62 12.12 -10.48 -2.47
C SER A 62 12.94 -10.81 -1.24
N GLY A 63 14.19 -10.35 -1.24
CA GLY A 63 15.06 -10.39 -0.07
C GLY A 63 14.57 -9.48 1.06
N ASP A 64 15.29 -9.53 2.17
CA ASP A 64 15.05 -8.69 3.34
C ASP A 64 16.37 -8.20 3.92
N THR A 65 16.32 -7.23 4.84
CA THR A 65 17.50 -6.72 5.56
C THR A 65 17.30 -6.81 7.06
N ALA A 66 18.40 -6.99 7.79
CA ALA A 66 18.38 -7.16 9.25
C ALA A 66 17.86 -5.91 9.99
N SER A 67 18.12 -4.71 9.46
CA SER A 67 17.61 -3.44 9.96
C SER A 67 16.70 -2.80 8.91
N TYR A 68 15.43 -2.63 9.25
CA TYR A 68 14.46 -1.99 8.38
C TYR A 68 14.42 -0.48 8.60
N ASP A 69 14.38 0.24 7.48
CA ASP A 69 14.05 1.66 7.37
C ASP A 69 13.14 1.84 6.17
N VAL A 70 12.11 2.70 6.27
CA VAL A 70 11.17 2.95 5.17
C VAL A 70 11.86 3.48 3.91
N GLN A 71 13.00 4.17 4.06
CA GLN A 71 13.83 4.62 2.95
C GLN A 71 14.28 3.47 2.05
N ARG A 72 14.48 2.27 2.61
CA ARG A 72 14.83 1.08 1.83
C ARG A 72 13.69 0.68 0.88
N GLU A 73 12.43 0.80 1.31
CA GLU A 73 11.29 0.52 0.42
C GLU A 73 11.11 1.60 -0.66
N TYR A 74 11.47 2.84 -0.38
CA TYR A 74 11.53 3.86 -1.44
C TYR A 74 12.61 3.54 -2.48
N GLU A 75 13.76 3.05 -2.06
CA GLU A 75 14.83 2.59 -2.94
C GLU A 75 14.43 1.34 -3.74
N ASP A 76 13.65 0.43 -3.16
CA ASP A 76 13.07 -0.72 -3.87
C ASP A 76 12.13 -0.28 -4.98
N LEU A 77 11.21 0.63 -4.67
CA LEU A 77 10.28 1.18 -5.66
C LEU A 77 11.03 1.92 -6.76
N ALA A 78 12.09 2.68 -6.41
CA ALA A 78 12.96 3.33 -7.38
C ALA A 78 13.63 2.33 -8.33
N ALA A 79 14.12 1.20 -7.81
CA ALA A 79 14.73 0.16 -8.63
C ALA A 79 13.72 -0.49 -9.59
N VAL A 80 12.45 -0.66 -9.17
CA VAL A 80 11.38 -1.15 -10.04
C VAL A 80 11.01 -0.11 -11.11
N ILE A 81 10.93 1.18 -10.76
CA ILE A 81 10.69 2.28 -11.71
C ILE A 81 11.84 2.39 -12.72
N GLU A 82 13.09 2.23 -12.29
CA GLU A 82 14.24 2.20 -13.20
C GLU A 82 14.15 1.05 -14.20
N ALA A 83 13.77 -0.14 -13.75
CA ALA A 83 13.52 -1.29 -14.62
C ALA A 83 12.31 -1.08 -15.57
N ALA A 84 11.42 -0.16 -15.21
CA ALA A 84 10.26 0.23 -16.04
C ALA A 84 10.60 1.31 -17.08
N GLY A 85 11.83 1.85 -17.07
CA GLY A 85 12.30 2.84 -18.04
C GLY A 85 12.67 4.20 -17.46
N GLY A 86 12.83 4.29 -16.13
CA GLY A 86 13.28 5.50 -15.41
C GLY A 86 12.15 6.41 -14.93
N SER A 87 10.93 6.28 -15.46
CA SER A 87 9.70 6.89 -14.95
C SER A 87 8.51 5.94 -15.11
N ALA A 88 7.49 6.08 -14.27
CA ALA A 88 6.28 5.26 -14.37
C ALA A 88 5.09 5.93 -13.68
N HIS A 89 3.89 5.54 -14.06
CA HIS A 89 2.72 5.73 -13.21
C HIS A 89 2.82 4.81 -11.99
N VAL A 90 2.27 5.23 -10.86
CA VAL A 90 2.26 4.41 -9.65
C VAL A 90 0.84 4.32 -9.10
N TYR A 91 0.40 3.12 -8.78
CA TYR A 91 -0.80 2.87 -8.01
C TYR A 91 -0.43 2.22 -6.67
N GLY A 92 -0.97 2.74 -5.57
CA GLY A 92 -0.81 2.15 -4.23
C GLY A 92 -2.13 1.91 -3.54
N ILE A 93 -2.23 0.79 -2.82
CA ILE A 93 -3.41 0.45 -2.00
C ILE A 93 -3.02 0.31 -0.54
N SER A 94 -3.87 0.80 0.39
CA SER A 94 -3.67 0.62 1.84
C SER A 94 -2.30 1.16 2.30
N SER A 95 -1.48 0.39 3.01
CA SER A 95 -0.11 0.79 3.39
C SER A 95 0.79 1.03 2.16
N GLY A 96 0.52 0.37 1.04
CA GLY A 96 1.17 0.64 -0.24
C GLY A 96 0.84 2.03 -0.81
N ALA A 97 -0.37 2.55 -0.53
CA ALA A 97 -0.73 3.92 -0.85
C ALA A 97 0.12 4.92 -0.02
N ALA A 98 0.29 4.66 1.27
CA ALA A 98 1.14 5.50 2.12
C ALA A 98 2.61 5.47 1.67
N LEU A 99 3.11 4.28 1.29
CA LEU A 99 4.45 4.12 0.73
C LEU A 99 4.63 4.93 -0.56
N ALA A 100 3.69 4.82 -1.50
CA ALA A 100 3.72 5.54 -2.77
C ALA A 100 3.65 7.06 -2.59
N LEU A 101 2.82 7.55 -1.65
CA LEU A 101 2.75 8.97 -1.27
C LEU A 101 4.09 9.46 -0.69
N GLY A 102 4.69 8.69 0.23
CA GLY A 102 5.99 9.03 0.81
C GLY A 102 7.10 9.10 -0.25
N ALA A 103 7.12 8.15 -1.17
CA ALA A 103 8.05 8.13 -2.29
C ALA A 103 7.86 9.34 -3.24
N ALA A 104 6.62 9.67 -3.57
CA ALA A 104 6.29 10.85 -4.38
C ALA A 104 6.71 12.16 -3.69
N ASN A 105 6.51 12.28 -2.36
CA ASN A 105 6.93 13.44 -1.60
C ASN A 105 8.47 13.61 -1.54
N GLN A 106 9.23 12.54 -1.81
CA GLN A 106 10.69 12.60 -1.96
C GLN A 106 11.16 12.94 -3.39
N GLY A 107 10.24 13.22 -4.32
CA GLY A 107 10.56 13.59 -5.69
C GLY A 107 10.90 12.41 -6.60
N MET A 108 10.41 11.21 -6.27
CA MET A 108 10.58 10.05 -7.15
C MET A 108 9.93 10.30 -8.53
N PRO A 109 10.49 9.78 -9.63
CA PRO A 109 10.00 10.06 -10.99
C PRO A 109 8.68 9.31 -11.29
N ILE A 110 7.63 9.75 -10.60
CA ILE A 110 6.26 9.27 -10.74
C ILE A 110 5.51 10.21 -11.67
N GLU A 111 5.06 9.70 -12.83
CA GLU A 111 4.34 10.50 -13.83
C GLU A 111 2.93 10.88 -13.34
N ARG A 112 2.19 9.92 -12.84
CA ARG A 112 0.88 10.08 -12.19
C ARG A 112 0.78 9.12 -11.03
N LEU A 113 0.22 9.58 -9.93
CA LEU A 113 0.03 8.81 -8.70
C LEU A 113 -1.46 8.53 -8.48
N ALA A 114 -1.84 7.28 -8.31
CA ALA A 114 -3.17 6.91 -7.88
C ALA A 114 -3.10 6.16 -6.54
N VAL A 115 -3.92 6.52 -5.57
CA VAL A 115 -3.93 5.89 -4.24
C VAL A 115 -5.34 5.48 -3.84
N TYR A 116 -5.45 4.30 -3.25
CA TYR A 116 -6.70 3.75 -2.75
C TYR A 116 -6.60 3.43 -1.27
N GLU A 117 -7.41 4.13 -0.48
CA GLU A 117 -7.64 3.88 0.95
C GLU A 117 -6.37 3.70 1.79
N ALA A 118 -5.45 4.66 1.77
CA ALA A 118 -4.41 4.76 2.78
C ALA A 118 -5.06 4.78 4.17
N PRO A 119 -4.67 3.90 5.12
CA PRO A 119 -5.42 3.65 6.35
C PRO A 119 -5.10 4.70 7.44
N PHE A 120 -5.11 5.97 7.04
CA PHE A 120 -4.92 7.10 7.95
C PHE A 120 -6.10 7.24 8.91
N VAL A 121 -5.84 7.83 10.08
CA VAL A 121 -6.87 8.11 11.09
C VAL A 121 -6.86 9.62 11.35
N VAL A 122 -7.83 10.32 10.78
CA VAL A 122 -7.85 11.79 10.71
C VAL A 122 -8.83 12.44 11.68
N ASP A 123 -9.74 11.65 12.24
CA ASP A 123 -10.79 12.09 13.15
C ASP A 123 -11.05 11.06 14.24
N ASP A 124 -12.05 11.28 15.08
CA ASP A 124 -12.49 10.41 16.16
C ASP A 124 -13.48 9.31 15.72
N GLY A 125 -13.76 9.19 14.42
CA GLY A 125 -14.68 8.18 13.86
C GLY A 125 -14.22 6.74 14.05
N ARG A 126 -12.96 6.53 14.44
CA ARG A 126 -12.38 5.24 14.87
C ARG A 126 -11.28 5.46 15.91
N PRO A 127 -11.01 4.44 16.74
CA PRO A 127 -9.88 4.54 17.68
C PRO A 127 -8.55 4.79 16.95
N PRO A 128 -7.67 5.64 17.50
CA PRO A 128 -6.30 5.80 17.02
C PRO A 128 -5.55 4.47 17.01
N VAL A 129 -4.59 4.35 16.11
CA VAL A 129 -3.67 3.21 16.13
C VAL A 129 -2.74 3.36 17.35
N PRO A 130 -2.60 2.33 18.22
CA PRO A 130 -1.74 2.44 19.39
C PRO A 130 -0.30 2.77 18.99
N ALA A 131 0.31 3.75 19.66
CA ALA A 131 1.68 4.20 19.37
C ALA A 131 2.72 3.07 19.52
N ASP A 132 2.47 2.12 20.42
CA ASP A 132 3.34 0.96 20.71
C ASP A 132 3.10 -0.25 19.78
N ILE A 133 2.22 -0.13 18.76
CA ILE A 133 1.79 -1.27 17.95
C ILE A 133 2.96 -1.90 17.18
N ALA A 134 3.87 -1.11 16.67
CA ALA A 134 5.05 -1.59 15.94
C ALA A 134 5.95 -2.44 16.85
N GLU A 135 6.26 -1.92 18.05
CA GLU A 135 7.10 -2.62 19.02
C GLU A 135 6.44 -3.90 19.54
N ARG A 136 5.14 -3.86 19.83
CA ARG A 136 4.38 -5.07 20.23
C ARG A 136 4.37 -6.10 19.12
N THR A 137 4.24 -5.68 17.88
CA THR A 137 4.27 -6.58 16.72
C THR A 137 5.65 -7.22 16.57
N LYS A 138 6.74 -6.44 16.65
CA LYS A 138 8.13 -6.95 16.67
C LYS A 138 8.34 -7.98 17.78
N ALA A 139 7.89 -7.68 19.00
CA ALA A 139 8.02 -8.60 20.13
C ALA A 139 7.28 -9.93 19.90
N LEU A 140 6.07 -9.88 19.33
CA LEU A 140 5.30 -11.09 19.00
C LEU A 140 6.00 -11.91 17.90
N VAL A 141 6.53 -11.27 16.87
CA VAL A 141 7.29 -11.92 15.81
C VAL A 141 8.56 -12.57 16.36
N ALA A 142 9.34 -11.86 17.18
CA ALA A 142 10.55 -12.37 17.81
C ALA A 142 10.26 -13.57 18.74
N ALA A 143 9.10 -13.59 19.40
CA ALA A 143 8.64 -14.71 20.22
C ALA A 143 8.06 -15.88 19.39
N GLY A 144 8.14 -15.84 18.05
CA GLY A 144 7.55 -16.86 17.18
C GLY A 144 6.02 -16.81 17.08
N LYS A 145 5.35 -15.85 17.71
CA LYS A 145 3.89 -15.71 17.79
C LYS A 145 3.32 -14.94 16.58
N ARG A 146 3.74 -15.32 15.36
CA ARG A 146 3.35 -14.63 14.11
C ARG A 146 1.84 -14.52 13.93
N GLY A 147 1.06 -15.54 14.35
CA GLY A 147 -0.41 -15.50 14.29
C GLY A 147 -1.02 -14.44 15.23
N ASP A 148 -0.40 -14.17 16.37
CA ASP A 148 -0.87 -13.14 17.29
C ASP A 148 -0.46 -11.75 16.81
N ALA A 149 0.68 -11.61 16.12
CA ALA A 149 1.06 -10.38 15.42
C ALA A 149 0.04 -10.01 14.35
N VAL A 150 -0.38 -10.96 13.49
CA VAL A 150 -1.45 -10.75 12.50
C VAL A 150 -2.77 -10.37 13.19
N ALA A 151 -3.15 -11.06 14.29
CA ALA A 151 -4.38 -10.76 15.02
C ALA A 151 -4.33 -9.36 15.67
N LEU A 152 -3.18 -8.92 16.17
CA LEU A 152 -2.97 -7.58 16.70
C LEU A 152 -3.19 -6.53 15.60
N PHE A 153 -2.56 -6.71 14.44
CA PHE A 153 -2.75 -5.86 13.26
C PHE A 153 -4.22 -5.77 12.86
N MET A 154 -4.89 -6.91 12.64
CA MET A 154 -6.28 -6.94 12.20
C MET A 154 -7.23 -6.24 13.17
N ARG A 155 -6.99 -6.36 14.48
CA ARG A 155 -7.85 -5.76 15.52
C ARG A 155 -7.54 -4.28 15.78
N ARG A 156 -6.29 -3.85 15.69
CA ARG A 156 -5.88 -2.51 16.13
C ARG A 156 -5.56 -1.57 14.97
N ALA A 157 -4.94 -2.05 13.92
CA ALA A 157 -4.66 -1.24 12.73
C ALA A 157 -5.81 -1.31 11.71
N ALA A 158 -6.30 -2.50 11.37
CA ALA A 158 -7.43 -2.67 10.45
C ALA A 158 -8.81 -2.51 11.13
N ASN A 159 -8.87 -2.36 12.45
CA ASN A 159 -10.07 -2.13 13.25
C ASN A 159 -11.17 -3.20 13.06
N LEU A 160 -10.78 -4.46 12.87
CA LEU A 160 -11.73 -5.57 12.73
C LEU A 160 -12.23 -6.06 14.09
N PRO A 161 -13.51 -6.45 14.22
CA PRO A 161 -14.06 -7.03 15.43
C PRO A 161 -13.32 -8.30 15.87
N GLY A 162 -13.12 -8.48 17.18
CA GLY A 162 -12.41 -9.65 17.73
C GLY A 162 -12.96 -11.00 17.28
N PRO A 163 -14.30 -11.24 17.30
CA PRO A 163 -14.89 -12.49 16.81
C PRO A 163 -14.58 -12.77 15.33
N VAL A 164 -14.58 -11.73 14.48
CA VAL A 164 -14.22 -11.87 13.06
C VAL A 164 -12.77 -12.33 12.92
N VAL A 165 -11.84 -11.72 13.64
CA VAL A 165 -10.42 -12.11 13.63
C VAL A 165 -10.24 -13.54 14.18
N ALA A 166 -10.98 -13.92 15.22
CA ALA A 166 -10.94 -15.29 15.75
C ALA A 166 -11.38 -16.31 14.69
N MET A 167 -12.45 -16.03 13.94
CA MET A 167 -12.90 -16.87 12.82
C MET A 167 -11.85 -16.92 11.69
N MET A 168 -11.26 -15.79 11.31
CA MET A 168 -10.22 -15.73 10.28
C MET A 168 -9.01 -16.62 10.61
N ARG A 169 -8.67 -16.78 11.90
CA ARG A 169 -7.56 -17.64 12.37
C ARG A 169 -7.75 -19.12 12.00
N LEU A 170 -8.98 -19.57 11.79
CA LEU A 170 -9.32 -20.94 11.41
C LEU A 170 -9.26 -21.17 9.89
N MET A 171 -9.17 -20.10 9.09
CA MET A 171 -9.21 -20.18 7.64
C MET A 171 -7.83 -20.54 7.06
N PRO A 172 -7.77 -21.28 5.92
CA PRO A 172 -6.49 -21.68 5.29
C PRO A 172 -5.56 -20.51 4.93
N PHE A 173 -6.13 -19.37 4.51
CA PHE A 173 -5.34 -18.19 4.13
C PHE A 173 -4.55 -17.60 5.32
N TRP A 174 -4.93 -17.88 6.58
CA TRP A 174 -4.20 -17.41 7.76
C TRP A 174 -2.73 -17.86 7.77
N ARG A 175 -2.44 -19.02 7.18
CA ARG A 175 -1.06 -19.51 7.06
C ARG A 175 -0.21 -18.58 6.19
N ARG A 176 -0.78 -18.04 5.08
CA ARG A 176 -0.11 -17.08 4.20
C ARG A 176 0.16 -15.76 4.91
N LEU A 177 -0.81 -15.24 5.67
CA LEU A 177 -0.63 -14.01 6.45
C LEU A 177 0.49 -14.18 7.50
N LYS A 178 0.56 -15.33 8.19
CA LYS A 178 1.63 -15.62 9.14
C LYS A 178 3.02 -15.67 8.49
N ALA A 179 3.12 -16.13 7.27
CA ALA A 179 4.40 -16.25 6.58
C ALA A 179 5.12 -14.89 6.46
N VAL A 180 4.35 -13.82 6.21
CA VAL A 180 4.88 -12.45 6.02
C VAL A 180 4.61 -11.52 7.21
N ALA A 181 4.19 -12.05 8.36
CA ALA A 181 3.84 -11.24 9.53
C ALA A 181 5.00 -10.40 10.08
N HIS A 182 6.24 -10.78 9.82
CA HIS A 182 7.45 -10.04 10.23
C HIS A 182 7.57 -8.69 9.51
N THR A 183 6.90 -8.50 8.38
CA THR A 183 6.89 -7.23 7.63
C THR A 183 5.82 -6.24 8.10
N LEU A 184 4.94 -6.59 9.04
CA LEU A 184 3.95 -5.65 9.57
C LEU A 184 4.56 -4.37 10.17
N PRO A 185 5.71 -4.41 10.87
CA PRO A 185 6.40 -3.20 11.30
C PRO A 185 6.80 -2.26 10.14
N TYR A 186 7.02 -2.82 8.94
CA TYR A 186 7.33 -2.06 7.72
C TYR A 186 6.11 -1.25 7.26
N ASP A 187 4.93 -1.86 7.34
CA ASP A 187 3.68 -1.18 7.01
C ASP A 187 3.38 -0.01 7.96
N TYR A 188 3.64 -0.17 9.27
CA TYR A 188 3.51 0.93 10.22
C TYR A 188 4.50 2.07 9.93
N ALA A 189 5.75 1.74 9.59
CA ALA A 189 6.74 2.76 9.25
C ALA A 189 6.39 3.50 7.94
N ALA A 190 5.82 2.81 6.94
CA ALA A 190 5.32 3.44 5.73
C ALA A 190 4.18 4.43 5.99
N LEU A 191 3.30 4.13 6.96
CA LEU A 191 2.25 5.05 7.41
C LEU A 191 2.85 6.25 8.16
N GLY A 192 3.90 6.04 8.96
CA GLY A 192 4.46 7.03 9.85
C GLY A 192 3.67 7.22 11.14
N ASP A 193 4.32 7.75 12.16
CA ASP A 193 3.78 7.85 13.52
C ASP A 193 2.70 8.93 13.70
N ASP A 194 2.55 9.82 12.72
CA ASP A 194 1.71 11.01 12.79
C ASP A 194 0.40 10.93 12.00
N THR A 195 0.16 9.87 11.25
CA THR A 195 -1.06 9.70 10.43
C THR A 195 -2.13 8.78 11.03
N GLY A 196 -1.83 8.19 12.19
CA GLY A 196 -2.72 7.26 12.89
C GLY A 196 -3.35 7.81 14.17
N LEU A 197 -3.31 9.14 14.39
CA LEU A 197 -3.55 9.76 15.70
C LEU A 197 -4.97 10.32 15.91
N GLY A 198 -5.86 10.20 14.93
CA GLY A 198 -7.21 10.79 15.03
C GLY A 198 -7.21 12.32 14.95
N ARG A 199 -6.30 12.89 14.17
CA ARG A 199 -6.16 14.34 13.95
C ARG A 199 -5.80 14.63 12.49
N PRO A 200 -5.99 15.87 12.00
CA PRO A 200 -5.70 16.23 10.61
C PRO A 200 -4.31 15.82 10.14
N LEU A 201 -4.22 15.46 8.88
CA LEU A 201 -2.96 15.00 8.27
C LEU A 201 -1.93 16.14 8.21
N PRO A 202 -0.67 15.88 8.56
CA PRO A 202 0.38 16.89 8.50
C PRO A 202 0.75 17.20 7.04
N ALA A 203 0.55 18.44 6.60
CA ALA A 203 0.77 18.87 5.22
C ALA A 203 2.20 18.58 4.72
N TYR A 204 3.22 18.75 5.58
CA TYR A 204 4.64 18.55 5.20
C TYR A 204 4.94 17.16 4.64
N ARG A 205 4.09 16.16 4.92
CA ARG A 205 4.25 14.80 4.37
C ARG A 205 3.83 14.67 2.92
N PHE A 206 3.13 15.69 2.37
CA PHE A 206 2.49 15.59 1.06
C PHE A 206 2.73 16.82 0.19
N GLU A 207 3.20 17.93 0.76
CA GLU A 207 3.31 19.24 0.10
C GLU A 207 4.29 19.27 -1.07
N ARG A 208 5.22 18.32 -1.14
CA ARG A 208 6.23 18.21 -2.19
C ARG A 208 5.81 17.27 -3.33
N ILE A 209 4.62 16.66 -3.25
CA ILE A 209 4.10 15.80 -4.32
C ILE A 209 3.76 16.69 -5.51
N GLY A 210 4.56 16.58 -6.59
CA GLY A 210 4.38 17.36 -7.81
C GLY A 210 3.62 16.62 -8.92
N SER A 211 3.48 15.30 -8.81
CA SER A 211 2.75 14.49 -9.80
C SER A 211 1.23 14.64 -9.66
N PRO A 212 0.47 14.71 -10.76
CA PRO A 212 -0.98 14.62 -10.71
C PRO A 212 -1.42 13.41 -9.89
N THR A 213 -2.30 13.61 -8.91
CA THR A 213 -2.64 12.58 -7.92
C THR A 213 -4.14 12.32 -7.89
N LEU A 214 -4.54 11.05 -7.99
CA LEU A 214 -5.92 10.58 -7.80
C LEU A 214 -6.03 9.88 -6.43
N VAL A 215 -6.87 10.42 -5.56
CA VAL A 215 -7.14 9.86 -4.23
C VAL A 215 -8.51 9.18 -4.23
N MET A 216 -8.57 7.90 -3.93
CA MET A 216 -9.79 7.12 -4.07
C MET A 216 -10.23 6.45 -2.76
N ALA A 217 -11.57 6.34 -2.61
CA ALA A 217 -12.22 5.57 -1.55
C ALA A 217 -13.36 4.72 -2.11
N GLY A 218 -13.67 3.60 -1.46
CA GLY A 218 -14.87 2.82 -1.75
C GLY A 218 -16.11 3.44 -1.13
N GLY A 219 -17.19 3.54 -1.91
CA GLY A 219 -18.46 4.12 -1.44
C GLY A 219 -19.15 3.30 -0.34
N LYS A 220 -18.78 2.02 -0.18
CA LYS A 220 -19.24 1.15 0.91
C LYS A 220 -18.20 0.94 2.01
N SER A 221 -17.04 1.59 1.91
CA SER A 221 -16.06 1.55 3.00
C SER A 221 -16.54 2.31 4.23
N PRO A 222 -16.06 1.97 5.42
CA PRO A 222 -16.40 2.69 6.64
C PRO A 222 -16.15 4.19 6.51
N GLN A 223 -17.04 5.02 7.12
CA GLN A 223 -16.96 6.47 7.06
C GLN A 223 -15.56 7.04 7.41
N PRO A 224 -14.85 6.54 8.45
CA PRO A 224 -13.50 7.04 8.77
C PRO A 224 -12.49 6.86 7.62
N MET A 225 -12.61 5.78 6.84
CA MET A 225 -11.75 5.55 5.66
C MET A 225 -12.05 6.56 4.55
N GLN A 226 -13.33 6.83 4.30
CA GLN A 226 -13.74 7.83 3.32
C GLN A 226 -13.34 9.24 3.76
N SER A 227 -13.46 9.56 5.06
CA SER A 227 -13.01 10.84 5.64
C SER A 227 -11.50 11.02 5.46
N ALA A 228 -10.70 9.98 5.71
CA ALA A 228 -9.26 10.01 5.53
C ALA A 228 -8.86 10.30 4.07
N MET A 229 -9.58 9.75 3.09
CA MET A 229 -9.28 10.01 1.68
C MET A 229 -9.70 11.41 1.23
N ARG A 230 -10.80 11.97 1.76
CA ARG A 230 -11.16 13.38 1.53
C ARG A 230 -10.15 14.35 2.14
N GLU A 231 -9.72 14.06 3.37
CA GLU A 231 -8.67 14.84 4.05
C GLU A 231 -7.36 14.78 3.25
N LEU A 232 -6.93 13.60 2.83
CA LEU A 232 -5.73 13.43 2.03
C LEU A 232 -5.81 14.25 0.73
N ALA A 233 -6.93 14.23 0.05
CA ALA A 233 -7.12 15.05 -1.15
C ALA A 233 -7.09 16.56 -0.87
N GLY A 234 -7.39 16.97 0.36
CA GLY A 234 -7.27 18.37 0.78
C GLY A 234 -5.84 18.83 1.04
N VAL A 235 -4.92 17.91 1.38
CA VAL A 235 -3.52 18.23 1.71
C VAL A 235 -2.51 17.91 0.60
N VAL A 236 -2.86 17.04 -0.35
CA VAL A 236 -2.01 16.74 -1.53
C VAL A 236 -2.26 17.79 -2.62
N PRO A 237 -1.24 18.56 -3.03
CA PRO A 237 -1.41 19.63 -4.01
C PRO A 237 -1.98 19.14 -5.34
N GLY A 238 -3.01 19.79 -5.86
CA GLY A 238 -3.58 19.49 -7.17
C GLY A 238 -4.20 18.10 -7.32
N SER A 239 -4.46 17.40 -6.22
CA SER A 239 -5.08 16.07 -6.27
C SER A 239 -6.57 16.13 -6.57
N VAL A 240 -7.09 15.02 -7.12
CA VAL A 240 -8.52 14.81 -7.38
C VAL A 240 -9.02 13.67 -6.48
N HIS A 241 -10.14 13.88 -5.80
CA HIS A 241 -10.81 12.83 -5.03
C HIS A 241 -11.88 12.13 -5.86
N ARG A 242 -11.94 10.79 -5.80
CA ARG A 242 -13.01 10.00 -6.40
C ARG A 242 -13.51 8.90 -5.46
N THR A 243 -14.83 8.81 -5.28
CA THR A 243 -15.47 7.69 -4.59
C THR A 243 -15.89 6.63 -5.61
N LEU A 244 -15.53 5.38 -5.36
CA LEU A 244 -15.91 4.24 -6.21
C LEU A 244 -17.20 3.60 -5.67
N ASP A 245 -18.31 3.83 -6.34
CA ASP A 245 -19.62 3.35 -5.91
C ASP A 245 -19.65 1.82 -5.76
N GLY A 246 -20.24 1.37 -4.66
CA GLY A 246 -20.42 -0.06 -4.37
C GLY A 246 -19.13 -0.79 -3.97
N GLN A 247 -17.96 -0.14 -3.98
CA GLN A 247 -16.69 -0.74 -3.59
C GLN A 247 -16.42 -0.59 -2.08
N THR A 248 -15.58 -1.48 -1.57
CA THR A 248 -15.06 -1.49 -0.19
C THR A 248 -13.53 -1.45 -0.23
N HIS A 249 -12.88 -1.61 0.93
CA HIS A 249 -11.41 -1.71 0.98
C HIS A 249 -10.85 -2.83 0.05
N VAL A 250 -11.57 -3.93 -0.09
CA VAL A 250 -11.27 -4.95 -1.11
C VAL A 250 -11.97 -4.54 -2.41
N VAL A 251 -11.34 -3.66 -3.16
CA VAL A 251 -11.88 -3.14 -4.43
C VAL A 251 -11.79 -4.19 -5.54
N LYS A 252 -12.82 -4.27 -6.37
CA LYS A 252 -12.82 -5.16 -7.54
C LYS A 252 -11.97 -4.55 -8.66
N ALA A 253 -11.07 -5.36 -9.25
CA ALA A 253 -10.22 -4.96 -10.35
C ALA A 253 -11.04 -4.38 -11.53
N THR A 254 -12.15 -5.02 -11.90
CA THR A 254 -13.06 -4.59 -12.98
C THR A 254 -13.72 -3.22 -12.74
N ALA A 255 -13.85 -2.80 -11.47
CA ALA A 255 -14.37 -1.47 -11.14
C ALA A 255 -13.26 -0.41 -11.07
N LEU A 256 -12.06 -0.81 -10.68
CA LEU A 256 -10.93 0.08 -10.48
C LEU A 256 -10.17 0.36 -11.79
N ALA A 257 -9.96 -0.66 -12.64
CA ALA A 257 -9.15 -0.54 -13.85
C ALA A 257 -9.65 0.53 -14.83
N PRO A 258 -10.96 0.71 -15.12
CA PRO A 258 -11.43 1.79 -15.96
C PRO A 258 -11.09 3.18 -15.41
N VAL A 259 -11.21 3.36 -14.09
CA VAL A 259 -10.92 4.62 -13.40
C VAL A 259 -9.44 4.96 -13.47
N LEU A 260 -8.59 3.95 -13.21
CA LEU A 260 -7.12 4.11 -13.35
C LEU A 260 -6.75 4.39 -14.81
N THR A 261 -7.33 3.67 -15.75
CA THR A 261 -7.05 3.87 -17.18
C THR A 261 -7.37 5.29 -17.63
N GLU A 262 -8.56 5.80 -17.28
CA GLU A 262 -8.96 7.18 -17.57
C GLU A 262 -7.96 8.18 -16.99
N PHE A 263 -7.61 8.03 -15.72
CA PHE A 263 -6.69 8.94 -15.05
C PHE A 263 -5.25 8.85 -15.58
N LEU A 264 -4.72 7.64 -15.79
CA LEU A 264 -3.32 7.44 -16.16
C LEU A 264 -3.03 7.82 -17.63
N ILE A 265 -4.00 7.70 -18.54
CA ILE A 265 -3.83 8.15 -19.93
C ILE A 265 -3.91 9.67 -20.04
N GLY A 266 -4.56 10.35 -19.10
CA GLY A 266 -4.67 11.81 -19.10
C GLY A 266 -5.61 12.33 -20.17
N SER A 267 -6.89 12.00 -20.06
CA SER A 267 -7.95 12.67 -20.81
C SER A 267 -8.36 13.99 -20.15
#